data_4bcd7bb1d7836ef30ae3b96bb63a1835
#
_entry.id   4bcd7bb1d7836ef30ae3b96bb63a1835
#
_cell.length_a   1.000
_cell.length_b   1.000
_cell.length_c   1.000
_cell.angle_alpha   90.00
_cell.angle_beta   90.00
_cell.angle_gamma   90.00
#
_symmetry.space_group_name_H-M   'P 1'
#
loop_
_entity.id
_entity.type
_entity.pdbx_description
1 polymer ?
#
loop_
_entity_poly.entity_id
_entity_poly.type
_entity_poly.pdbx_seq_one_letter_code
_entity_poly.pdbx_strand_id
1 'polypeptide(L)'
;MSLKTLNIGLFGFGCVGQGLYEVLEKTPTLNARIHRICMKDPNKQRSIAPEHFTFNPDDILKDSQINTVVELIDDADAAYKLVCKALKAGKSVVSANKKMIAEHFEELIQLQQETGSALLYEA
;
A
#
# COMPACT_ATOMS: atom_id res chain seq x y z
N MET A 1 3.09 -22.70 15.12
CA MET A 1 2.40 -21.42 14.79
C MET A 1 2.87 -20.94 13.43
N SER A 2 1.96 -20.82 12.49
CA SER A 2 2.32 -20.32 11.17
C SER A 2 2.35 -18.79 11.18
N LEU A 3 3.39 -18.22 10.60
CA LEU A 3 3.47 -16.77 10.42
C LEU A 3 2.56 -16.35 9.27
N LYS A 4 1.77 -15.31 9.52
CA LYS A 4 0.90 -14.76 8.49
C LYS A 4 1.71 -14.07 7.42
N THR A 5 1.51 -14.46 6.16
CA THR A 5 2.17 -13.82 5.04
C THR A 5 1.54 -12.45 4.77
N LEU A 6 2.37 -11.43 4.62
CA LEU A 6 1.92 -10.12 4.19
C LEU A 6 1.87 -10.10 2.67
N ASN A 7 0.67 -10.08 2.12
CA ASN A 7 0.46 -9.93 0.68
C ASN A 7 0.18 -8.45 0.42
N ILE A 8 1.11 -7.79 -0.21
CA ILE A 8 1.15 -6.33 -0.30
C ILE A 8 0.62 -5.83 -1.64
N GLY A 9 -0.29 -4.87 -1.58
CA GLY A 9 -0.63 -4.02 -2.71
C GLY A 9 0.09 -2.70 -2.55
N LEU A 10 0.89 -2.34 -3.55
CA LEU A 10 1.73 -1.14 -3.51
C LEU A 10 1.13 -0.06 -4.40
N PHE A 11 0.95 1.13 -3.85
CA PHE A 11 0.49 2.29 -4.62
C PHE A 11 1.65 3.26 -4.80
N GLY A 12 2.09 3.42 -6.04
CA GLY A 12 3.26 4.21 -6.39
C GLY A 12 4.50 3.35 -6.52
N PHE A 13 5.30 3.58 -7.55
CA PHE A 13 6.50 2.79 -7.80
C PHE A 13 7.65 3.67 -8.28
N GLY A 14 8.02 4.65 -7.43
CA GLY A 14 9.24 5.43 -7.63
C GLY A 14 10.42 4.74 -6.98
N CYS A 15 11.45 5.51 -6.62
CA CYS A 15 12.69 4.94 -6.04
C CYS A 15 12.41 4.12 -4.77
N VAL A 16 11.53 4.61 -3.89
CA VAL A 16 11.23 3.92 -2.65
C VAL A 16 10.50 2.59 -2.91
N GLY A 17 9.53 2.61 -3.84
CA GLY A 17 8.80 1.40 -4.19
C GLY A 17 9.69 0.35 -4.84
N GLN A 18 10.58 0.77 -5.73
CA GLN A 18 11.55 -0.13 -6.34
C GLN A 18 12.49 -0.73 -5.31
N GLY A 19 12.97 0.09 -4.37
CA GLY A 19 13.83 -0.39 -3.30
C GLY A 19 13.14 -1.41 -2.41
N LEU A 20 11.87 -1.16 -2.06
CA LEU A 20 11.10 -2.11 -1.27
C LEU A 20 10.94 -3.44 -2.00
N TYR A 21 10.60 -3.40 -3.29
CA TYR A 21 10.46 -4.59 -4.10
C TYR A 21 11.75 -5.42 -4.10
N GLU A 22 12.90 -4.75 -4.34
CA GLU A 22 14.18 -5.44 -4.36
C GLU A 22 14.54 -6.09 -3.02
N VAL A 23 14.29 -5.38 -1.92
CA VAL A 23 14.56 -5.92 -0.58
C VAL A 23 13.74 -7.17 -0.33
N LEU A 24 12.45 -7.15 -0.67
CA LEU A 24 11.58 -8.30 -0.45
C LEU A 24 11.94 -9.48 -1.33
N GLU A 25 12.35 -9.24 -2.58
CA GLU A 25 12.78 -10.31 -3.48
C GLU A 25 14.08 -10.96 -3.01
N LYS A 26 15.00 -10.18 -2.42
CA LYS A 26 16.29 -10.68 -1.95
C LYS A 26 16.26 -11.26 -0.54
N THR A 27 15.12 -11.11 0.15
CA THR A 27 15.01 -11.56 1.54
C THR A 27 13.78 -12.46 1.71
N PRO A 28 13.81 -13.66 1.13
CA PRO A 28 12.64 -14.56 1.17
C PRO A 28 12.29 -15.05 2.58
N THR A 29 13.19 -14.85 3.56
CA THR A 29 12.88 -15.15 4.95
C THR A 29 11.90 -14.17 5.56
N LEU A 30 11.74 -12.97 4.97
CA LEU A 30 10.66 -12.06 5.33
C LEU A 30 9.37 -12.66 4.78
N ASN A 31 8.39 -12.84 5.64
CA ASN A 31 7.11 -13.42 5.23
C ASN A 31 6.21 -12.34 4.60
N ALA A 32 6.71 -11.70 3.55
CA ALA A 32 6.05 -10.58 2.87
C ALA A 32 6.39 -10.60 1.38
N ARG A 33 5.41 -10.29 0.55
CA ARG A 33 5.59 -10.23 -0.90
C ARG A 33 4.71 -9.14 -1.50
N ILE A 34 5.20 -8.49 -2.54
CA ILE A 34 4.40 -7.54 -3.30
C ILE A 34 3.59 -8.33 -4.33
N HIS A 35 2.27 -8.30 -4.14
CA HIS A 35 1.34 -9.05 -4.97
C HIS A 35 0.95 -8.27 -6.21
N ARG A 36 0.76 -6.95 -6.07
CA ARG A 36 0.37 -6.08 -7.17
C ARG A 36 0.82 -4.65 -6.90
N ILE A 37 1.11 -3.92 -7.99
CA ILE A 37 1.56 -2.53 -7.94
C ILE A 37 0.62 -1.68 -8.77
N CYS A 38 0.04 -0.64 -8.18
CA CYS A 38 -0.82 0.31 -8.88
C CYS A 38 -0.06 1.58 -9.21
N MET A 39 -0.13 2.01 -10.45
CA MET A 39 0.58 3.18 -10.97
C MET A 39 -0.34 4.06 -11.79
N LYS A 40 0.04 5.33 -11.96
CA LYS A 40 -0.73 6.28 -12.76
C LYS A 40 -0.26 6.36 -14.21
N ASP A 41 1.06 6.23 -14.46
CA ASP A 41 1.64 6.45 -15.79
C ASP A 41 1.96 5.13 -16.47
N PRO A 42 1.18 4.74 -17.52
CA PRO A 42 1.42 3.49 -18.23
C PRO A 42 2.66 3.53 -19.13
N ASN A 43 3.18 4.72 -19.43
CA ASN A 43 4.30 4.90 -20.36
C ASN A 43 5.66 4.85 -19.67
N LYS A 44 5.68 4.92 -18.35
CA LYS A 44 6.93 4.90 -17.60
C LYS A 44 7.54 3.50 -17.62
N GLN A 45 8.84 3.42 -17.92
CA GLN A 45 9.54 2.14 -17.98
C GLN A 45 9.59 1.45 -16.61
N ARG A 46 9.52 0.13 -16.64
CA ARG A 46 9.52 -0.71 -15.45
C ARG A 46 10.55 -1.82 -15.59
N SER A 47 11.21 -2.14 -14.48
CA SER A 47 12.17 -3.24 -14.41
C SER A 47 11.52 -4.56 -14.03
N ILE A 48 10.21 -4.56 -13.78
CA ILE A 48 9.45 -5.71 -13.32
C ILE A 48 8.46 -6.14 -14.39
N ALA A 49 8.10 -7.43 -14.40
CA ALA A 49 7.16 -7.97 -15.36
C ALA A 49 5.82 -7.23 -15.35
N PRO A 50 5.22 -6.94 -16.53
CA PRO A 50 3.99 -6.17 -16.62
C PRO A 50 2.80 -6.73 -15.85
N GLU A 51 2.72 -8.02 -15.65
CA GLU A 51 1.60 -8.65 -14.95
C GLU A 51 1.50 -8.25 -13.47
N HIS A 52 2.56 -7.68 -12.90
CA HIS A 52 2.53 -7.18 -11.51
C HIS A 52 1.92 -5.78 -11.40
N PHE A 53 1.74 -5.09 -12.51
CA PHE A 53 1.27 -3.70 -12.53
C PHE A 53 -0.21 -3.60 -12.88
N THR A 54 -0.87 -2.63 -12.31
CA THR A 54 -2.23 -2.24 -12.67
C THR A 54 -2.35 -0.73 -12.62
N PHE A 55 -3.34 -0.19 -13.31
CA PHE A 55 -3.67 1.23 -13.26
C PHE A 55 -5.02 1.46 -12.60
N ASN A 56 -5.67 0.38 -12.16
CA ASN A 56 -6.96 0.44 -11.48
C ASN A 56 -6.78 0.12 -10.00
N PRO A 57 -6.99 1.12 -9.10
CA PRO A 57 -6.85 0.88 -7.65
C PRO A 57 -7.71 -0.27 -7.13
N ASP A 58 -8.85 -0.53 -7.74
CA ASP A 58 -9.74 -1.60 -7.28
C ASP A 58 -9.12 -2.99 -7.46
N ASP A 59 -8.17 -3.15 -8.37
CA ASP A 59 -7.46 -4.42 -8.52
C ASP A 59 -6.68 -4.78 -7.25
N ILE A 60 -6.37 -3.79 -6.41
CA ILE A 60 -5.75 -4.01 -5.11
C ILE A 60 -6.79 -3.98 -4.00
N LEU A 61 -7.65 -2.96 -4.00
CA LEU A 61 -8.59 -2.74 -2.90
C LEU A 61 -9.64 -3.84 -2.77
N LYS A 62 -10.01 -4.46 -3.87
CA LYS A 62 -11.03 -5.53 -3.90
C LYS A 62 -10.42 -6.93 -3.92
N ASP A 63 -9.10 -7.05 -3.96
CA ASP A 63 -8.45 -8.35 -3.97
C ASP A 63 -8.36 -8.89 -2.54
N SER A 64 -9.09 -9.97 -2.27
CA SER A 64 -9.14 -10.58 -0.93
C SER A 64 -7.81 -11.23 -0.51
N GLN A 65 -6.92 -11.49 -1.46
CA GLN A 65 -5.60 -12.05 -1.16
C GLN A 65 -4.62 -11.00 -0.65
N ILE A 66 -4.86 -9.73 -0.97
CA ILE A 66 -4.03 -8.62 -0.50
C ILE A 66 -4.53 -8.19 0.87
N ASN A 67 -3.68 -8.29 1.89
CA ASN A 67 -4.04 -7.94 3.26
C ASN A 67 -3.37 -6.67 3.75
N THR A 68 -2.39 -6.15 3.00
CA THR A 68 -1.62 -4.97 3.41
C THR A 68 -1.46 -4.05 2.20
N VAL A 69 -1.67 -2.76 2.42
CA VAL A 69 -1.49 -1.72 1.41
C VAL A 69 -0.34 -0.83 1.84
N VAL A 70 0.63 -0.62 0.95
CA VAL A 70 1.71 0.35 1.17
C VAL A 70 1.45 1.53 0.23
N GLU A 71 1.30 2.72 0.81
CA GLU A 71 0.96 3.93 0.07
C GLU A 71 2.19 4.84 -0.02
N LEU A 72 2.65 5.09 -1.24
CA LEU A 72 3.82 5.92 -1.55
C LEU A 72 3.44 7.02 -2.55
N ILE A 73 2.24 7.59 -2.41
CA ILE A 73 1.70 8.61 -3.30
C ILE A 73 2.11 9.99 -2.78
N ASP A 74 2.51 10.88 -3.70
CA ASP A 74 2.93 12.23 -3.31
C ASP A 74 1.76 13.15 -2.96
N ASP A 75 0.61 12.97 -3.64
CA ASP A 75 -0.57 13.82 -3.44
C ASP A 75 -1.30 13.43 -2.16
N ALA A 76 -1.37 14.35 -1.20
CA ALA A 76 -1.99 14.07 0.09
C ALA A 76 -3.48 13.76 0.00
N ASP A 77 -4.21 14.44 -0.89
CA ASP A 77 -5.65 14.21 -1.06
C ASP A 77 -5.91 12.84 -1.67
N ALA A 78 -5.16 12.47 -2.69
CA ALA A 78 -5.28 11.15 -3.32
C ALA A 78 -4.89 10.06 -2.33
N ALA A 79 -3.83 10.26 -1.56
CA ALA A 79 -3.39 9.32 -0.55
C ALA A 79 -4.46 9.12 0.52
N TYR A 80 -5.09 10.19 0.98
CA TYR A 80 -6.13 10.11 2.00
C TYR A 80 -7.33 9.28 1.52
N LYS A 81 -7.81 9.56 0.31
CA LYS A 81 -8.94 8.81 -0.26
C LYS A 81 -8.62 7.32 -0.36
N LEU A 82 -7.42 7.00 -0.79
CA LEU A 82 -6.97 5.64 -0.95
C LEU A 82 -6.86 4.92 0.39
N VAL A 83 -6.23 5.58 1.37
CA VAL A 83 -6.05 5.02 2.71
C VAL A 83 -7.39 4.73 3.36
N CYS A 84 -8.36 5.65 3.24
CA CYS A 84 -9.70 5.44 3.77
C CYS A 84 -10.37 4.20 3.16
N LYS A 85 -10.27 4.05 1.85
CA LYS A 85 -10.85 2.89 1.16
C LYS A 85 -10.18 1.59 1.59
N ALA A 86 -8.86 1.59 1.74
CA ALA A 86 -8.11 0.40 2.14
C ALA A 86 -8.47 -0.02 3.57
N LEU A 87 -8.56 0.92 4.50
CA LEU A 87 -8.96 0.63 5.86
C LEU A 87 -10.38 0.07 5.93
N LYS A 88 -11.30 0.65 5.16
CA LYS A 88 -12.69 0.17 5.09
C LYS A 88 -12.79 -1.21 4.46
N ALA A 89 -11.83 -1.56 3.60
CA ALA A 89 -11.77 -2.90 2.99
C ALA A 89 -11.15 -3.94 3.94
N GLY A 90 -10.80 -3.55 5.15
CA GLY A 90 -10.24 -4.45 6.15
C GLY A 90 -8.75 -4.71 5.99
N LYS A 91 -8.05 -3.90 5.20
CA LYS A 91 -6.62 -4.07 4.96
C LYS A 91 -5.81 -3.21 5.92
N SER A 92 -4.65 -3.71 6.34
CA SER A 92 -3.67 -2.89 7.05
C SER A 92 -3.00 -1.94 6.06
N VAL A 93 -2.67 -0.72 6.51
CA VAL A 93 -2.08 0.30 5.64
C VAL A 93 -0.78 0.81 6.25
N VAL A 94 0.24 0.93 5.39
CA VAL A 94 1.49 1.63 5.73
C VAL A 94 1.57 2.84 4.82
N SER A 95 1.62 4.04 5.40
CA SER A 95 1.64 5.28 4.64
C SER A 95 2.95 6.02 4.84
N ALA A 96 3.50 6.57 3.74
CA ALA A 96 4.68 7.42 3.76
C ALA A 96 4.31 8.90 3.61
N ASN A 97 3.03 9.25 3.54
CA ASN A 97 2.60 10.61 3.28
C ASN A 97 2.36 11.39 4.58
N LYS A 98 3.41 12.07 5.05
CA LYS A 98 3.35 12.82 6.32
C LYS A 98 2.33 13.94 6.28
N LYS A 99 2.17 14.59 5.14
CA LYS A 99 1.21 15.69 4.99
C LYS A 99 -0.22 15.18 5.15
N MET A 100 -0.55 14.07 4.52
CA MET A 100 -1.86 13.45 4.61
C MET A 100 -2.18 13.04 6.05
N ILE A 101 -1.22 12.43 6.73
CA ILE A 101 -1.39 12.02 8.13
C ILE A 101 -1.65 13.24 9.02
N ALA A 102 -0.88 14.32 8.84
CA ALA A 102 -1.02 15.53 9.64
C ALA A 102 -2.37 16.21 9.40
N GLU A 103 -2.81 16.30 8.15
CA GLU A 103 -4.06 17.00 7.79
C GLU A 103 -5.31 16.23 8.23
N HIS A 104 -5.24 14.89 8.32
CA HIS A 104 -6.42 14.05 8.59
C HIS A 104 -6.22 13.13 9.81
N PHE A 105 -5.41 13.56 10.75
CA PHE A 105 -4.99 12.70 11.86
C PHE A 105 -6.18 12.16 12.67
N GLU A 106 -7.10 13.03 13.05
CA GLU A 106 -8.25 12.65 13.87
C GLU A 106 -9.18 11.69 13.12
N GLU A 107 -9.47 12.01 11.85
CA GLU A 107 -10.32 11.17 11.02
C GLU A 107 -9.71 9.78 10.83
N LEU A 108 -8.40 9.71 10.67
CA LEU A 108 -7.71 8.43 10.49
C LEU A 108 -7.72 7.59 11.75
N ILE A 109 -7.56 8.21 12.92
CA ILE A 109 -7.66 7.51 14.20
C ILE A 109 -9.06 6.93 14.37
N GLN A 110 -10.09 7.74 14.11
CA GLN A 110 -11.47 7.30 14.21
C GLN A 110 -11.76 6.14 13.25
N LEU A 111 -11.27 6.23 12.04
CA LEU A 111 -11.48 5.19 11.03
C LEU A 111 -10.84 3.86 11.43
N GLN A 112 -9.66 3.89 12.04
CA GLN A 112 -9.02 2.69 12.56
C GLN A 112 -9.87 2.04 13.65
N GLN A 113 -10.45 2.85 14.53
CA GLN A 113 -11.32 2.34 15.60
C GLN A 113 -12.59 1.71 15.03
N GLU A 114 -13.18 2.33 14.02
CA GLU A 114 -14.41 1.86 13.40
C GLU A 114 -14.23 0.57 12.60
N THR A 115 -13.10 0.47 11.88
CA THR A 115 -12.85 -0.66 10.98
C THR A 115 -12.08 -1.81 11.63
N GLY A 116 -11.36 -1.53 12.71
CA GLY A 116 -10.44 -2.50 13.29
C GLY A 116 -9.18 -2.71 12.49
N SER A 117 -8.99 -1.96 11.39
CA SER A 117 -7.80 -2.04 10.55
C SER A 117 -6.71 -1.11 11.07
N ALA A 118 -5.45 -1.48 10.88
CA ALA A 118 -4.32 -0.72 11.39
C ALA A 118 -3.72 0.20 10.32
N LEU A 119 -3.37 1.42 10.72
CA LEU A 119 -2.60 2.35 9.90
C LEU A 119 -1.25 2.58 10.58
N LEU A 120 -0.17 2.30 9.87
CA LEU A 120 1.19 2.52 10.34
C LEU A 120 1.81 3.64 9.52
N TYR A 121 2.55 4.51 10.21
CA TYR A 121 3.24 5.62 9.56
C TYR A 121 4.43 6.04 10.41
N GLU A 122 5.38 6.72 9.79
CA GLU A 122 6.53 7.27 10.50
C GLU A 122 6.21 8.71 10.90
N ALA A 123 6.38 8.98 12.19
CA ALA A 123 6.11 10.31 12.74
C ALA A 123 7.24 11.30 12.39
#